data_20f29e80606df0d01311abc56c0efcdd
#
_entry.id   20f29e80606df0d01311abc56c0efcdd
#
_cell.length_a   1.000
_cell.length_b   1.000
_cell.length_c   1.000
_cell.angle_alpha   90.00
_cell.angle_beta   90.00
_cell.angle_gamma   90.00
#
_symmetry.space_group_name_H-M   'P 1'
#
loop_
_entity.id
_entity.type
_entity.pdbx_description
1 polymer ?
#
loop_
_entity_poly.entity_id
_entity_poly.type
_entity_poly.pdbx_seq_one_letter_code
_entity_poly.pdbx_strand_id
1 'polypeptide(L)'
;MKRSPLDLRSARWFAPDDFRSFGHRSRVLQMGYAAADYVGKPVIAIVNTWSDANQCHSHFKQRVEDVKRGVLQAGGFPLELPAISLSESLVKPTTMLYRNFLAMETEELLRSHPVDGAVLMGGCDKTTPGLTMGALSMGLPFIYLPAGPMLRGNWKGQVLGSGSDAFKYW
;
A
#
# COMPACT_ATOMS: atom_id res chain seq x y z
N MET A 1 5.52 -0.81 -25.87
CA MET A 1 6.21 -2.12 -25.93
C MET A 1 5.76 -2.97 -24.75
N LYS A 2 5.27 -4.20 -24.97
CA LYS A 2 5.05 -5.14 -23.86
C LYS A 2 6.43 -5.63 -23.39
N ARG A 3 6.75 -5.44 -22.10
CA ARG A 3 7.98 -5.99 -21.51
C ARG A 3 7.93 -7.52 -21.53
N SER A 4 9.06 -8.16 -21.78
CA SER A 4 9.20 -9.62 -21.60
C SER A 4 9.01 -9.93 -20.10
N PRO A 5 8.45 -11.09 -19.73
CA PRO A 5 8.45 -11.55 -18.35
C PRO A 5 9.85 -11.57 -17.69
N LEU A 6 10.90 -11.72 -18.48
CA LEU A 6 12.30 -11.66 -18.02
C LEU A 6 12.80 -10.24 -17.72
N ASP A 7 12.11 -9.21 -18.23
CA ASP A 7 12.42 -7.80 -17.96
C ASP A 7 11.80 -7.28 -16.67
N LEU A 8 11.00 -8.11 -15.99
CA LEU A 8 10.40 -7.76 -14.71
C LEU A 8 11.47 -7.73 -13.61
N ARG A 9 11.39 -6.75 -12.73
CA ARG A 9 12.31 -6.67 -11.58
C ARG A 9 12.16 -7.90 -10.66
N SER A 10 10.93 -8.38 -10.47
CA SER A 10 10.61 -9.58 -9.69
C SER A 10 11.23 -10.87 -10.27
N ALA A 11 11.51 -10.92 -11.58
CA ALA A 11 12.14 -12.07 -12.20
C ALA A 11 13.50 -12.42 -11.56
N ARG A 12 14.22 -11.43 -11.02
CA ARG A 12 15.50 -11.67 -10.31
C ARG A 12 15.37 -12.57 -9.08
N TRP A 13 14.18 -12.63 -8.47
CA TRP A 13 13.91 -13.48 -7.31
C TRP A 13 13.39 -14.86 -7.70
N PHE A 14 12.67 -14.95 -8.82
CA PHE A 14 11.90 -16.15 -9.12
C PHE A 14 12.39 -16.94 -10.34
N ALA A 15 13.07 -16.30 -11.29
CA ALA A 15 13.48 -16.95 -12.53
C ALA A 15 14.79 -17.77 -12.46
N PRO A 16 15.85 -17.37 -11.73
CA PRO A 16 17.10 -18.12 -11.74
C PRO A 16 16.95 -19.53 -11.17
N ASP A 17 17.75 -20.46 -11.74
CA ASP A 17 17.86 -21.84 -11.23
C ASP A 17 19.07 -21.95 -10.30
N ASP A 18 18.94 -21.29 -9.13
CA ASP A 18 19.92 -21.30 -8.06
C ASP A 18 19.28 -21.56 -6.70
N PHE A 19 20.09 -21.83 -5.69
CA PHE A 19 19.64 -22.13 -4.32
C PHE A 19 18.84 -20.98 -3.71
N ARG A 20 19.22 -19.73 -3.97
CA ARG A 20 18.54 -18.55 -3.44
C ARG A 20 17.14 -18.41 -4.03
N SER A 21 17.02 -18.50 -5.34
CA SER A 21 15.73 -18.41 -6.04
C SER A 21 14.83 -19.60 -5.73
N PHE A 22 15.40 -20.80 -5.54
CA PHE A 22 14.67 -21.93 -4.97
C PHE A 22 14.10 -21.59 -3.61
N GLY A 23 14.89 -20.98 -2.72
CA GLY A 23 14.46 -20.51 -1.41
C GLY A 23 13.27 -19.53 -1.51
N HIS A 24 13.32 -18.56 -2.42
CA HIS A 24 12.22 -17.61 -2.64
C HIS A 24 10.95 -18.32 -3.13
N ARG A 25 11.04 -19.15 -4.15
CA ARG A 25 9.90 -19.91 -4.67
C ARG A 25 9.27 -20.82 -3.61
N SER A 26 10.09 -21.52 -2.83
CA SER A 26 9.59 -22.41 -1.78
C SER A 26 8.83 -21.66 -0.67
N ARG A 27 9.24 -20.43 -0.34
CA ARG A 27 8.53 -19.60 0.67
C ARG A 27 7.19 -19.11 0.13
N VAL A 28 7.13 -18.74 -1.13
CA VAL A 28 5.84 -18.34 -1.76
C VAL A 28 4.87 -19.52 -1.78
N LEU A 29 5.36 -20.75 -2.07
CA LEU A 29 4.54 -21.96 -1.96
C LEU A 29 4.04 -22.22 -0.52
N GLN A 30 4.88 -21.96 0.50
CA GLN A 30 4.49 -22.09 1.91
C GLN A 30 3.39 -21.10 2.31
N MET A 31 3.29 -19.95 1.63
CA MET A 31 2.20 -19.00 1.82
C MET A 31 0.89 -19.41 1.11
N GLY A 32 0.87 -20.56 0.44
CA GLY A 32 -0.33 -21.09 -0.23
C GLY A 32 -0.48 -20.72 -1.70
N TYR A 33 0.52 -20.08 -2.31
CA TYR A 33 0.48 -19.74 -3.74
C TYR A 33 1.12 -20.83 -4.59
N ALA A 34 0.59 -21.04 -5.80
CA ALA A 34 1.21 -21.90 -6.80
C ALA A 34 2.18 -21.12 -7.70
N ALA A 35 3.12 -21.79 -8.34
CA ALA A 35 4.06 -21.15 -9.26
C ALA A 35 3.35 -20.38 -10.40
N ALA A 36 2.22 -20.90 -10.88
CA ALA A 36 1.39 -20.26 -11.90
C ALA A 36 0.77 -18.93 -11.48
N ASP A 37 0.72 -18.63 -10.17
CA ASP A 37 0.15 -17.39 -9.66
C ASP A 37 1.08 -16.20 -9.85
N TYR A 38 2.40 -16.41 -9.79
CA TYR A 38 3.39 -15.31 -9.79
C TYR A 38 4.50 -15.43 -10.85
N VAL A 39 4.88 -16.63 -11.28
CA VAL A 39 5.98 -16.79 -12.24
C VAL A 39 5.61 -16.16 -13.59
N GLY A 40 6.45 -15.23 -14.05
CA GLY A 40 6.25 -14.54 -15.33
C GLY A 40 5.17 -13.46 -15.30
N LYS A 41 4.58 -13.16 -14.13
CA LYS A 41 3.62 -12.08 -13.94
C LYS A 41 4.26 -10.89 -13.21
N PRO A 42 3.83 -9.66 -13.49
CA PRO A 42 4.27 -8.52 -12.70
C PRO A 42 3.74 -8.65 -11.25
N VAL A 43 4.63 -8.50 -10.30
CA VAL A 43 4.30 -8.46 -8.87
C VAL A 43 3.98 -7.03 -8.48
N ILE A 44 2.77 -6.80 -8.02
CA ILE A 44 2.29 -5.47 -7.64
C ILE A 44 2.17 -5.38 -6.13
N ALA A 45 3.00 -4.53 -5.53
CA ALA A 45 2.87 -4.20 -4.12
C ALA A 45 1.56 -3.45 -3.87
N ILE A 46 0.83 -3.81 -2.83
CA ILE A 46 -0.28 -3.02 -2.30
C ILE A 46 0.19 -2.47 -0.96
N VAL A 47 0.71 -1.24 -0.96
CA VAL A 47 1.17 -0.57 0.26
C VAL A 47 -0.05 -0.06 0.99
N ASN A 48 -0.42 -0.76 2.07
CA ASN A 48 -1.68 -0.56 2.77
C ASN A 48 -1.45 0.10 4.14
N THR A 49 -1.96 1.30 4.32
CA THR A 49 -1.90 2.06 5.58
C THR A 49 -3.14 1.85 6.45
N TRP A 50 -3.75 0.68 6.40
CA TRP A 50 -4.86 0.33 7.28
C TRP A 50 -4.48 0.38 8.76
N SER A 51 -5.41 0.85 9.60
CA SER A 51 -5.32 0.72 11.05
C SER A 51 -6.69 0.95 11.70
N ASP A 52 -6.96 0.25 12.80
CA ASP A 52 -8.12 0.56 13.66
C ASP A 52 -7.98 1.92 14.35
N ALA A 53 -6.75 2.42 14.51
CA ALA A 53 -6.44 3.73 15.09
C ALA A 53 -6.55 4.89 14.09
N ASN A 54 -7.04 4.66 12.88
CA ASN A 54 -7.15 5.69 11.85
C ASN A 54 -8.52 5.65 11.18
N GLN A 55 -9.39 6.58 11.55
CA GLN A 55 -10.76 6.67 11.03
C GLN A 55 -10.82 6.87 9.50
N CYS A 56 -9.79 7.46 8.91
CA CYS A 56 -9.72 7.64 7.46
C CYS A 56 -9.32 6.35 6.72
N HIS A 57 -8.65 5.41 7.38
CA HIS A 57 -8.07 4.22 6.76
C HIS A 57 -8.67 2.89 7.26
N SER A 58 -9.56 2.92 8.25
CA SER A 58 -10.12 1.70 8.86
C SER A 58 -10.79 0.76 7.85
N HIS A 59 -11.43 1.30 6.82
CA HIS A 59 -12.08 0.53 5.76
C HIS A 59 -11.10 -0.15 4.79
N PHE A 60 -9.82 0.23 4.77
CA PHE A 60 -8.81 -0.39 3.92
C PHE A 60 -8.58 -1.87 4.25
N LYS A 61 -8.89 -2.31 5.47
CA LYS A 61 -8.89 -3.72 5.84
C LYS A 61 -9.73 -4.59 4.89
N GLN A 62 -10.84 -4.05 4.43
CA GLN A 62 -11.74 -4.74 3.51
C GLN A 62 -11.43 -4.38 2.05
N ARG A 63 -11.14 -3.10 1.78
CA ARG A 63 -10.92 -2.62 0.42
C ARG A 63 -9.67 -3.19 -0.25
N VAL A 64 -8.69 -3.61 0.51
CA VAL A 64 -7.49 -4.25 -0.04
C VAL A 64 -7.83 -5.51 -0.85
N GLU A 65 -8.89 -6.22 -0.49
CA GLU A 65 -9.33 -7.39 -1.24
C GLU A 65 -9.90 -7.03 -2.62
N ASP A 66 -10.56 -5.88 -2.74
CA ASP A 66 -11.01 -5.35 -4.03
C ASP A 66 -9.80 -4.99 -4.92
N VAL A 67 -8.76 -4.39 -4.32
CA VAL A 67 -7.52 -4.06 -5.02
C VAL A 67 -6.79 -5.32 -5.49
N LYS A 68 -6.68 -6.34 -4.63
CA LYS A 68 -6.09 -7.64 -5.01
C LYS A 68 -6.80 -8.24 -6.21
N ARG A 69 -8.14 -8.24 -6.20
CA ARG A 69 -8.93 -8.72 -7.35
C ARG A 69 -8.64 -7.94 -8.62
N GLY A 70 -8.55 -6.60 -8.53
CA GLY A 70 -8.20 -5.76 -9.66
C GLY A 70 -6.83 -6.09 -10.26
N VAL A 71 -5.83 -6.30 -9.41
CA VAL A 71 -4.48 -6.71 -9.83
C VAL A 71 -4.51 -8.07 -10.53
N LEU A 72 -5.22 -9.05 -9.97
CA LEU A 72 -5.37 -10.38 -10.56
C LEU A 72 -6.08 -10.33 -11.91
N GLN A 73 -7.14 -9.55 -12.04
CA GLN A 73 -7.87 -9.36 -13.31
C GLN A 73 -6.99 -8.72 -14.38
N ALA A 74 -6.07 -7.85 -13.98
CA ALA A 74 -5.08 -7.24 -14.87
C ALA A 74 -3.92 -8.19 -15.24
N GLY A 75 -3.89 -9.40 -14.70
CA GLY A 75 -2.84 -10.39 -14.96
C GLY A 75 -1.59 -10.24 -14.11
N GLY A 76 -1.63 -9.44 -13.04
CA GLY A 76 -0.56 -9.28 -12.06
C GLY A 76 -0.71 -10.23 -10.86
N PHE A 77 0.32 -10.27 -10.02
CA PHE A 77 0.31 -10.95 -8.72
C PHE A 77 0.31 -9.90 -7.60
N PRO A 78 -0.75 -9.81 -6.78
CA PRO A 78 -0.82 -8.83 -5.70
C PRO A 78 -0.02 -9.28 -4.48
N LEU A 79 0.78 -8.38 -3.94
CA LEU A 79 1.53 -8.58 -2.69
C LEU A 79 1.20 -7.43 -1.72
N GLU A 80 0.38 -7.70 -0.72
CA GLU A 80 0.05 -6.70 0.29
C GLU A 80 1.21 -6.49 1.26
N LEU A 81 1.59 -5.23 1.44
CA LEU A 81 2.63 -4.78 2.36
C LEU A 81 2.03 -3.74 3.32
N PRO A 82 1.95 -4.03 4.63
CA PRO A 82 1.49 -3.06 5.60
C PRO A 82 2.49 -1.93 5.76
N ALA A 83 2.00 -0.72 5.97
CA ALA A 83 2.80 0.47 6.24
C ALA A 83 2.20 1.28 7.39
N ILE A 84 2.97 2.18 7.97
CA ILE A 84 2.54 3.05 9.07
C ILE A 84 1.27 3.81 8.70
N SER A 85 0.28 3.76 9.60
CA SER A 85 -0.96 4.51 9.50
C SER A 85 -0.89 5.76 10.37
N LEU A 86 -0.88 6.93 9.75
CA LEU A 86 -0.74 8.21 10.44
C LEU A 86 -2.12 8.85 10.66
N SER A 87 -2.68 8.67 11.86
CA SER A 87 -3.95 9.27 12.27
C SER A 87 -3.72 10.62 12.94
N GLU A 88 -4.23 11.70 12.36
CA GLU A 88 -4.15 13.05 12.95
C GLU A 88 -4.76 13.11 14.36
N SER A 89 -5.78 12.31 14.62
CA SER A 89 -6.50 12.32 15.89
C SER A 89 -5.76 11.64 17.04
N LEU A 90 -4.97 10.59 16.74
CA LEU A 90 -4.43 9.72 17.78
C LEU A 90 -2.89 9.71 17.85
N VAL A 91 -2.20 10.18 16.82
CA VAL A 91 -0.72 10.25 16.82
C VAL A 91 -0.24 11.50 17.51
N LYS A 92 0.69 11.35 18.44
CA LYS A 92 1.30 12.46 19.19
C LYS A 92 2.82 12.47 18.98
N PRO A 93 3.45 13.63 19.06
CA PRO A 93 2.89 14.98 19.25
C PRO A 93 2.21 15.51 17.99
N THR A 94 2.57 15.03 16.81
CA THR A 94 1.97 15.36 15.51
C THR A 94 2.37 14.34 14.45
N THR A 95 1.48 14.01 13.54
CA THR A 95 1.75 13.12 12.40
C THR A 95 2.82 13.68 11.45
N MET A 96 3.06 14.99 11.47
CA MET A 96 4.07 15.64 10.66
C MET A 96 5.48 15.07 10.90
N LEU A 97 5.81 14.70 12.14
CA LEU A 97 7.11 14.10 12.49
C LEU A 97 7.30 12.71 11.85
N TYR A 98 6.22 11.99 11.60
CA TYR A 98 6.25 10.62 11.11
C TYR A 98 6.07 10.51 9.60
N ARG A 99 5.70 11.60 8.92
CA ARG A 99 5.54 11.61 7.46
C ARG A 99 6.78 11.14 6.72
N ASN A 100 7.96 11.59 7.15
CA ASN A 100 9.22 11.20 6.54
C ASN A 100 9.58 9.73 6.82
N PHE A 101 9.23 9.22 8.00
CA PHE A 101 9.39 7.79 8.29
C PHE A 101 8.54 6.94 7.36
N LEU A 102 7.27 7.33 7.12
CA LEU A 102 6.42 6.64 6.15
C LEU A 102 7.00 6.68 4.73
N ALA A 103 7.62 7.80 4.33
CA ALA A 103 8.29 7.89 3.03
C ALA A 103 9.47 6.93 2.93
N MET A 104 10.33 6.90 3.95
CA MET A 104 11.47 5.98 4.02
C MET A 104 11.00 4.51 4.07
N GLU A 105 10.00 4.20 4.88
CA GLU A 105 9.41 2.87 4.96
C GLU A 105 8.86 2.42 3.60
N THR A 106 8.09 3.28 2.92
CA THR A 106 7.54 2.98 1.60
C THR A 106 8.63 2.71 0.58
N GLU A 107 9.69 3.53 0.55
CA GLU A 107 10.83 3.31 -0.32
C GLU A 107 11.47 1.94 -0.05
N GLU A 108 11.74 1.62 1.21
CA GLU A 108 12.42 0.38 1.57
C GLU A 108 11.52 -0.86 1.40
N LEU A 109 10.22 -0.76 1.64
CA LEU A 109 9.27 -1.82 1.30
C LEU A 109 9.32 -2.15 -0.20
N LEU A 110 9.29 -1.13 -1.05
CA LEU A 110 9.34 -1.31 -2.50
C LEU A 110 10.73 -1.77 -2.98
N ARG A 111 11.79 -1.35 -2.30
CA ARG A 111 13.18 -1.72 -2.61
C ARG A 111 13.48 -3.17 -2.26
N SER A 112 13.10 -3.59 -1.07
CA SER A 112 13.47 -4.89 -0.50
C SER A 112 12.64 -6.06 -1.02
N HIS A 113 11.43 -5.83 -1.50
CA HIS A 113 10.53 -6.87 -1.99
C HIS A 113 10.61 -7.06 -3.51
N PRO A 114 10.23 -8.25 -4.01
CA PRO A 114 10.28 -8.58 -5.44
C PRO A 114 9.10 -7.97 -6.22
N VAL A 115 8.99 -6.64 -6.22
CA VAL A 115 7.85 -5.95 -6.81
C VAL A 115 8.22 -5.16 -8.05
N ASP A 116 7.31 -5.07 -9.01
CA ASP A 116 7.47 -4.41 -10.31
C ASP A 116 6.73 -3.08 -10.40
N GLY A 117 5.79 -2.88 -9.50
CA GLY A 117 4.99 -1.66 -9.39
C GLY A 117 4.21 -1.65 -8.09
N ALA A 118 3.46 -0.59 -7.83
CA ALA A 118 2.72 -0.45 -6.58
C ALA A 118 1.33 0.18 -6.73
N VAL A 119 0.43 -0.23 -5.85
CA VAL A 119 -0.79 0.51 -5.50
C VAL A 119 -0.59 1.05 -4.09
N LEU A 120 -0.66 2.36 -3.92
CA LEU A 120 -0.51 3.04 -2.64
C LEU A 120 -1.89 3.35 -2.07
N MET A 121 -2.25 2.71 -0.97
CA MET A 121 -3.53 2.92 -0.31
C MET A 121 -3.34 3.86 0.87
N GLY A 122 -3.84 5.09 0.75
CA GLY A 122 -3.72 6.10 1.79
C GLY A 122 -4.82 7.17 1.68
N GLY A 123 -4.94 7.96 2.71
CA GLY A 123 -5.80 9.14 2.77
C GLY A 123 -5.08 10.17 3.62
N CYS A 124 -5.67 11.18 4.09
CA CYS A 124 -5.06 12.20 4.95
C CYS A 124 -3.83 12.92 4.37
N ASP A 125 -3.58 14.06 4.93
CA ASP A 125 -2.62 15.06 4.43
C ASP A 125 -1.15 14.72 4.69
N LYS A 126 -0.84 13.78 5.58
CA LYS A 126 0.54 13.28 5.82
C LYS A 126 0.80 11.94 5.13
N THR A 127 -0.21 11.08 5.06
CA THR A 127 -0.07 9.76 4.44
C THR A 127 0.10 9.87 2.93
N THR A 128 -0.69 10.73 2.28
CA THR A 128 -0.62 10.95 0.84
C THR A 128 0.80 11.36 0.37
N PRO A 129 1.38 12.43 0.90
CA PRO A 129 2.75 12.81 0.50
C PRO A 129 3.79 11.78 0.95
N GLY A 130 3.65 11.16 2.13
CA GLY A 130 4.60 10.16 2.61
C GLY A 130 4.72 8.97 1.65
N LEU A 131 3.61 8.33 1.31
CA LEU A 131 3.59 7.23 0.35
C LEU A 131 4.12 7.63 -1.03
N THR A 132 3.68 8.80 -1.52
CA THR A 132 4.08 9.29 -2.85
C THR A 132 5.57 9.61 -2.92
N MET A 133 6.13 10.24 -1.88
CA MET A 133 7.56 10.54 -1.79
C MET A 133 8.40 9.26 -1.83
N GLY A 134 8.03 8.24 -1.04
CA GLY A 134 8.75 6.97 -1.02
C GLY A 134 8.68 6.21 -2.35
N ALA A 135 7.51 6.18 -2.98
CA ALA A 135 7.36 5.52 -4.28
C ALA A 135 8.10 6.25 -5.42
N LEU A 136 8.11 7.59 -5.41
CA LEU A 136 8.88 8.38 -6.37
C LEU A 136 10.38 8.18 -6.19
N SER A 137 10.87 8.14 -4.95
CA SER A 137 12.28 7.88 -4.63
C SER A 137 12.73 6.50 -5.15
N MET A 138 11.86 5.49 -5.02
CA MET A 138 12.14 4.14 -5.54
C MET A 138 12.13 4.08 -7.07
N GLY A 139 11.38 4.94 -7.74
CA GLY A 139 11.33 5.02 -9.21
C GLY A 139 10.58 3.86 -9.88
N LEU A 140 9.73 3.14 -9.17
CA LEU A 140 8.82 2.14 -9.75
C LEU A 140 7.51 2.80 -10.20
N PRO A 141 6.84 2.25 -11.22
CA PRO A 141 5.50 2.70 -11.59
C PRO A 141 4.53 2.45 -10.43
N PHE A 142 3.69 3.42 -10.13
CA PHE A 142 2.69 3.29 -9.10
C PHE A 142 1.40 4.03 -9.43
N ILE A 143 0.32 3.63 -8.77
CA ILE A 143 -0.94 4.36 -8.72
C ILE A 143 -1.29 4.64 -7.27
N TYR A 144 -1.80 5.84 -7.00
CA TYR A 144 -2.30 6.20 -5.68
C TYR A 144 -3.81 5.99 -5.63
N LEU A 145 -4.27 5.22 -4.63
CA LEU A 145 -5.68 4.96 -4.34
C LEU A 145 -6.07 5.71 -3.06
N PRO A 146 -6.80 6.84 -3.17
CA PRO A 146 -7.21 7.60 -2.01
C PRO A 146 -8.27 6.88 -1.18
N ALA A 147 -8.27 7.13 0.12
CA ALA A 147 -9.30 6.61 1.04
C ALA A 147 -10.72 7.11 0.71
N GLY A 148 -10.81 8.22 0.00
CA GLY A 148 -12.07 8.88 -0.27
C GLY A 148 -12.57 9.74 0.90
N PRO A 149 -13.76 10.32 0.79
CA PRO A 149 -14.33 11.14 1.83
C PRO A 149 -14.77 10.29 3.03
N MET A 150 -14.65 10.84 4.22
CA MET A 150 -15.23 10.25 5.43
C MET A 150 -16.76 10.29 5.38
N LEU A 151 -17.40 9.44 6.17
CA LEU A 151 -18.83 9.51 6.39
C LEU A 151 -19.19 10.89 6.96
N ARG A 152 -20.34 11.38 6.54
CA ARG A 152 -20.85 12.68 7.00
C ARG A 152 -21.10 12.68 8.50
N GLY A 153 -20.45 13.60 9.21
CA GLY A 153 -20.65 13.80 10.63
C GLY A 153 -22.03 14.42 10.93
N ASN A 154 -22.57 14.12 12.09
CA ASN A 154 -23.83 14.66 12.57
C ASN A 154 -23.79 14.89 14.09
N TRP A 155 -24.26 16.04 14.54
CA TRP A 155 -24.43 16.35 15.95
C TRP A 155 -25.74 17.13 16.13
N LYS A 156 -26.66 16.63 16.96
CA LYS A 156 -27.96 17.26 17.23
C LYS A 156 -28.71 17.71 15.96
N GLY A 157 -28.70 16.86 14.92
CA GLY A 157 -29.34 17.14 13.65
C GLY A 157 -28.57 18.07 12.71
N GLN A 158 -27.43 18.60 13.11
CA GLN A 158 -26.57 19.45 12.28
C GLN A 158 -25.48 18.64 11.59
N VAL A 159 -25.24 18.95 10.33
CA VAL A 159 -24.13 18.37 9.56
C VAL A 159 -22.82 18.97 10.03
N LEU A 160 -21.86 18.13 10.34
CA LEU A 160 -20.54 18.54 10.76
C LEU A 160 -19.48 18.09 9.75
N GLY A 161 -18.53 18.96 9.45
CA GLY A 161 -17.26 18.62 8.87
C GLY A 161 -16.31 17.98 9.91
N SER A 162 -15.24 17.37 9.46
CA SER A 162 -14.17 16.93 10.37
C SER A 162 -13.43 18.15 10.94
N GLY A 163 -12.62 18.02 11.91
CA GLY A 163 -11.68 19.03 12.43
C GLY A 163 -12.21 20.45 12.65
N SER A 164 -12.58 21.15 11.59
CA SER A 164 -13.00 22.57 11.66
C SER A 164 -14.25 22.83 12.49
N ASP A 165 -15.16 21.87 12.55
CA ASP A 165 -16.41 22.04 13.30
C ASP A 165 -16.29 21.59 14.76
N ALA A 166 -15.24 20.86 15.14
CA ALA A 166 -15.01 20.44 16.51
C ALA A 166 -14.96 21.65 17.46
N PHE A 167 -14.34 22.74 17.04
CA PHE A 167 -14.22 23.97 17.84
C PHE A 167 -15.53 24.69 18.08
N LYS A 168 -16.60 24.40 17.35
CA LYS A 168 -17.92 24.95 17.57
C LYS A 168 -18.65 24.33 18.78
N TYR A 169 -18.21 23.14 19.19
CA TYR A 169 -18.91 22.30 20.16
C TYR A 169 -18.06 21.94 21.39
N TRP A 170 -16.83 22.38 21.40
CA TRP A 170 -15.93 22.35 22.56
C TRP A 170 -15.91 23.71 23.28
#